data_ae148268dc4860a370e9623efba63d0c
#
_entry.id   ae148268dc4860a370e9623efba63d0c
#
_cell.length_a   1.000
_cell.length_b   1.000
_cell.length_c   1.000
_cell.angle_alpha   90.00
_cell.angle_beta   90.00
_cell.angle_gamma   90.00
#
_symmetry.space_group_name_H-M   'P 1'
#
loop_
_entity.id
_entity.type
_entity.pdbx_description
1 polymer ?
#
loop_
_entity_poly.entity_id
_entity_poly.type
_entity_poly.pdbx_seq_one_letter_code
_entity_poly.pdbx_strand_id
1 'polypeptide(L)'
;DKCVRAVAKRFTGVEHRIELVRELNGVKYYNDSKGTNPDAAIKAVQAMVTPTVVIGGGYDKGSEFDLYVKAFKDRVKLLVLIGQTSDKIEATAKKYGFTNIIKAESLKEVVDICAENAKDGDAVLLSPACASWGMFDNYEQRGRLFKEYVNAL
;
A
#
# COMPACT_ATOMS: atom_id res chain seq x y z
N ASP A 1 -7.43 -14.27 21.59
CA ASP A 1 -8.27 -15.14 21.50
C ASP A 1 -9.43 -14.88 20.62
N LYS A 2 -10.65 -15.08 21.00
CA LYS A 2 -11.80 -14.91 20.12
C LYS A 2 -11.95 -13.49 19.60
N CYS A 3 -11.77 -12.50 20.42
CA CYS A 3 -11.88 -11.10 19.98
C CYS A 3 -10.80 -10.76 18.97
N VAL A 4 -9.59 -11.18 19.23
CA VAL A 4 -8.48 -10.93 18.30
C VAL A 4 -8.73 -11.63 16.97
N ARG A 5 -9.22 -12.86 17.00
CA ARG A 5 -9.55 -13.58 15.78
C ARG A 5 -10.65 -12.90 14.99
N ALA A 6 -11.68 -12.39 15.65
CA ALA A 6 -12.77 -11.72 14.97
C ALA A 6 -12.29 -10.45 14.28
N VAL A 7 -11.44 -9.66 14.94
CA VAL A 7 -10.87 -8.46 14.34
C VAL A 7 -9.99 -8.82 13.15
N ALA A 8 -9.13 -9.83 13.31
CA ALA A 8 -8.27 -10.28 12.23
C ALA A 8 -9.08 -10.73 11.02
N LYS A 9 -10.19 -11.44 11.24
CA LYS A 9 -11.05 -11.90 10.16
C LYS A 9 -11.66 -10.73 9.37
N ARG A 10 -11.96 -9.61 10.01
CA ARG A 10 -12.49 -8.45 9.30
C ARG A 10 -11.50 -7.91 8.30
N PHE A 11 -10.21 -7.94 8.62
CA PHE A 11 -9.17 -7.44 7.71
C PHE A 11 -8.64 -8.50 6.77
N THR A 12 -8.70 -9.78 7.16
CA THR A 12 -8.11 -10.85 6.37
C THR A 12 -9.14 -11.78 5.75
N GLY A 13 -10.43 -11.42 5.81
CA GLY A 13 -11.50 -12.28 5.33
C GLY A 13 -11.55 -12.44 3.83
N VAL A 14 -10.96 -11.50 3.07
CA VAL A 14 -10.91 -11.55 1.62
C VAL A 14 -9.47 -11.36 1.19
N GLU A 15 -8.96 -12.32 0.42
CA GLU A 15 -7.62 -12.23 -0.11
C GLU A 15 -7.47 -10.96 -0.95
N HIS A 16 -6.33 -10.28 -0.82
CA HIS A 16 -5.96 -9.05 -1.52
C HIS A 16 -6.77 -7.82 -1.14
N ARG A 17 -7.62 -7.90 -0.12
CA ARG A 17 -8.38 -6.74 0.38
C ARG A 17 -8.01 -6.49 1.84
N ILE A 18 -7.13 -5.54 2.09
CA ILE A 18 -6.60 -5.20 3.42
C ILE A 18 -6.25 -6.48 4.20
N GLU A 19 -5.59 -7.37 3.51
CA GLU A 19 -5.24 -8.69 4.05
C GLU A 19 -3.97 -8.57 4.88
N LEU A 20 -4.02 -8.96 6.14
CA LEU A 20 -2.82 -8.98 6.99
C LEU A 20 -1.92 -10.14 6.53
N VAL A 21 -0.73 -9.81 6.04
CA VAL A 21 0.23 -10.80 5.55
C VAL A 21 1.05 -11.36 6.71
N ARG A 22 1.66 -10.47 7.47
CA ARG A 22 2.42 -10.86 8.67
C ARG A 22 2.73 -9.63 9.51
N GLU A 23 3.13 -9.90 10.74
CA GLU A 23 3.74 -8.88 11.60
C GLU A 23 5.20 -9.28 11.81
N LEU A 24 6.11 -8.35 11.52
CA LEU A 24 7.56 -8.59 11.64
C LEU A 24 8.19 -7.39 12.34
N ASN A 25 8.87 -7.63 13.45
CA ASN A 25 9.53 -6.56 14.23
C ASN A 25 8.56 -5.43 14.63
N GLY A 26 7.31 -5.80 14.93
CA GLY A 26 6.29 -4.83 15.33
C GLY A 26 5.66 -4.08 14.17
N VAL A 27 5.99 -4.43 12.93
CA VAL A 27 5.41 -3.82 11.72
C VAL A 27 4.41 -4.78 11.11
N LYS A 28 3.19 -4.29 10.88
CA LYS A 28 2.14 -5.08 10.24
C LYS A 28 2.09 -4.78 8.75
N TYR A 29 2.17 -5.83 7.93
CA TYR A 29 2.17 -5.73 6.48
C TYR A 29 0.80 -6.15 5.93
N TYR A 30 0.16 -5.24 5.20
CA TYR A 30 -1.17 -5.46 4.63
C TYR A 30 -1.16 -5.48 3.12
N ASN A 31 -1.86 -6.46 2.55
CA ASN A 31 -2.02 -6.61 1.10
C ASN A 31 -3.42 -6.12 0.69
N ASP A 32 -3.48 -4.98 0.00
CA ASP A 32 -4.71 -4.46 -0.58
C ASP A 32 -4.54 -4.31 -2.09
N SER A 33 -3.95 -5.33 -2.72
CA SER A 33 -3.72 -5.32 -4.18
C SER A 33 -5.01 -5.17 -4.98
N LYS A 34 -6.16 -5.52 -4.40
CA LYS A 34 -7.47 -5.33 -5.02
C LYS A 34 -7.85 -3.84 -5.12
N GLY A 35 -7.13 -2.96 -4.42
CA GLY A 35 -7.32 -1.51 -4.52
C GLY A 35 -6.79 -0.97 -5.84
N THR A 36 -7.47 -1.27 -6.94
CA THR A 36 -7.03 -0.98 -8.30
C THR A 36 -7.47 0.39 -8.80
N ASN A 37 -8.12 1.18 -7.96
CA ASN A 37 -8.55 2.54 -8.27
C ASN A 37 -8.46 3.39 -7.01
N PRO A 38 -8.49 4.74 -7.15
CA PRO A 38 -8.35 5.61 -5.97
C PRO A 38 -9.43 5.42 -4.91
N ASP A 39 -10.67 5.20 -5.30
CA ASP A 39 -11.76 5.04 -4.32
C ASP A 39 -11.52 3.86 -3.39
N ALA A 40 -11.11 2.72 -3.94
CA ALA A 40 -10.83 1.53 -3.14
C ALA A 40 -9.61 1.77 -2.24
N ALA A 41 -8.58 2.40 -2.77
CA ALA A 41 -7.36 2.67 -2.01
C ALA A 41 -7.60 3.64 -0.86
N ILE A 42 -8.48 4.63 -1.05
CA ILE A 42 -8.84 5.57 0.01
C ILE A 42 -9.41 4.82 1.21
N LYS A 43 -10.27 3.85 0.98
CA LYS A 43 -10.87 3.07 2.06
C LYS A 43 -9.81 2.31 2.85
N ALA A 44 -8.83 1.74 2.15
CA ALA A 44 -7.75 1.01 2.81
C ALA A 44 -6.88 1.95 3.65
N VAL A 45 -6.52 3.10 3.10
CA VAL A 45 -5.74 4.10 3.83
C VAL A 45 -6.49 4.56 5.09
N GLN A 46 -7.79 4.82 4.94
CA GLN A 46 -8.61 5.27 6.07
C GLN A 46 -8.77 4.19 7.16
N ALA A 47 -8.58 2.93 6.81
CA ALA A 47 -8.65 1.84 7.78
C ALA A 47 -7.39 1.74 8.63
N MET A 48 -6.30 2.39 8.26
CA MET A 48 -5.07 2.34 9.03
C MET A 48 -5.17 3.25 10.25
N VAL A 49 -4.76 2.72 11.41
CA VAL A 49 -4.88 3.44 12.69
C VAL A 49 -3.51 3.76 13.30
N THR A 50 -2.43 3.36 12.67
CA THR A 50 -1.06 3.63 13.12
C THR A 50 -0.31 4.32 12.00
N PRO A 51 0.88 4.89 12.26
CA PRO A 51 1.68 5.46 11.18
C PRO A 51 1.91 4.41 10.08
N THR A 52 1.69 4.79 8.84
CA THR A 52 1.64 3.83 7.73
C THR A 52 2.58 4.24 6.60
N VAL A 53 3.31 3.27 6.07
CA VAL A 53 4.03 3.40 4.81
C VAL A 53 3.08 2.87 3.72
N VAL A 54 2.72 3.73 2.76
CA VAL A 54 1.79 3.35 1.69
C VAL A 54 2.57 3.09 0.41
N ILE A 55 2.25 1.98 -0.24
CA ILE A 55 2.78 1.64 -1.56
C ILE A 55 1.69 1.96 -2.57
N GLY A 56 1.99 2.87 -3.48
CA GLY A 56 1.04 3.31 -4.49
C GLY A 56 1.64 3.24 -5.88
N GLY A 57 0.77 3.33 -6.88
CA GLY A 57 1.18 3.39 -8.27
C GLY A 57 0.92 2.11 -9.06
N GLY A 58 1.07 2.23 -10.36
CA GLY A 58 0.84 1.13 -11.29
C GLY A 58 0.45 1.67 -12.66
N TYR A 59 -0.50 1.00 -13.31
CA TYR A 59 -0.96 1.36 -14.64
C TYR A 59 -1.83 2.62 -14.60
N ASP A 60 -1.62 3.53 -15.55
CA ASP A 60 -2.37 4.79 -15.60
C ASP A 60 -3.65 4.61 -16.42
N LYS A 61 -4.79 4.62 -15.74
CA LYS A 61 -6.12 4.57 -16.37
C LYS A 61 -6.73 5.96 -16.52
N GLY A 62 -5.94 7.02 -16.34
CA GLY A 62 -6.46 8.39 -16.38
C GLY A 62 -7.08 8.84 -15.08
N SER A 63 -6.86 8.15 -13.98
CA SER A 63 -7.41 8.52 -12.69
C SER A 63 -6.78 9.79 -12.14
N GLU A 64 -7.54 10.50 -11.31
CA GLU A 64 -7.04 11.60 -10.50
C GLU A 64 -6.74 11.10 -9.09
N PHE A 65 -5.66 11.57 -8.49
CA PHE A 65 -5.19 11.06 -7.21
C PHE A 65 -5.36 12.05 -6.05
N ASP A 66 -6.08 13.15 -6.28
CA ASP A 66 -6.24 14.21 -5.29
C ASP A 66 -6.88 13.69 -4.00
N LEU A 67 -8.00 12.99 -4.11
CA LEU A 67 -8.70 12.46 -2.94
C LEU A 67 -7.89 11.37 -2.23
N TYR A 68 -7.15 10.58 -2.99
CA TYR A 68 -6.27 9.56 -2.45
C TYR A 68 -5.20 10.20 -1.55
N VAL A 69 -4.53 11.22 -2.06
CA VAL A 69 -3.52 11.94 -1.29
C VAL A 69 -4.13 12.66 -0.09
N LYS A 70 -5.30 13.26 -0.26
CA LYS A 70 -5.98 13.92 0.85
C LYS A 70 -6.32 12.96 1.98
N ALA A 71 -6.55 11.69 1.67
CA ALA A 71 -6.83 10.69 2.69
C ALA A 71 -5.61 10.35 3.55
N PHE A 72 -4.41 10.73 3.12
CA PHE A 72 -3.18 10.44 3.88
C PHE A 72 -3.19 11.11 5.26
N LYS A 73 -3.56 12.40 5.33
CA LYS A 73 -3.60 13.17 6.57
C LYS A 73 -2.36 12.91 7.42
N ASP A 74 -2.54 12.63 8.73
CA ASP A 74 -1.43 12.38 9.64
C ASP A 74 -1.04 10.90 9.70
N ARG A 75 -1.75 10.03 9.00
CA ARG A 75 -1.54 8.59 9.13
C ARG A 75 -0.46 8.04 8.21
N VAL A 76 -0.19 8.67 7.09
CA VAL A 76 0.83 8.20 6.15
C VAL A 76 2.14 8.92 6.41
N LYS A 77 3.18 8.16 6.73
CA LYS A 77 4.49 8.72 7.02
C LYS A 77 5.43 8.69 5.81
N LEU A 78 5.20 7.80 4.86
CA LEU A 78 6.03 7.63 3.67
C LEU A 78 5.18 7.05 2.55
N LEU A 79 5.38 7.55 1.35
CA LEU A 79 4.75 7.05 0.13
C LEU A 79 5.83 6.45 -0.76
N VAL A 80 5.73 5.15 -1.05
CA VAL A 80 6.65 4.46 -1.96
C VAL A 80 5.89 4.22 -3.25
N LEU A 81 6.43 4.73 -4.35
CA LEU A 81 5.75 4.71 -5.65
C LEU A 81 6.43 3.78 -6.63
N ILE A 82 5.61 3.09 -7.42
CA ILE A 82 6.06 2.17 -8.43
C ILE A 82 5.19 2.33 -9.69
N GLY A 83 5.78 2.10 -10.83
CA GLY A 83 5.02 2.00 -12.07
C GLY A 83 4.81 3.31 -12.80
N GLN A 84 3.95 3.24 -13.82
CA GLN A 84 3.73 4.31 -14.78
C GLN A 84 3.22 5.60 -14.15
N THR A 85 2.43 5.49 -13.07
CA THR A 85 1.81 6.65 -12.42
C THR A 85 2.69 7.34 -11.37
N SER A 86 3.93 6.87 -11.17
CA SER A 86 4.78 7.41 -10.10
C SER A 86 4.92 8.93 -10.15
N ASP A 87 5.23 9.48 -11.31
CA ASP A 87 5.41 10.93 -11.42
C ASP A 87 4.11 11.70 -11.18
N LYS A 88 3.00 11.15 -11.68
CA LYS A 88 1.69 11.79 -11.53
C LYS A 88 1.27 11.81 -10.06
N ILE A 89 1.42 10.70 -9.36
CA ILE A 89 1.07 10.64 -7.93
C ILE A 89 2.01 11.52 -7.12
N GLU A 90 3.29 11.53 -7.44
CA GLU A 90 4.25 12.40 -6.77
C GLU A 90 3.86 13.87 -6.91
N ALA A 91 3.53 14.30 -8.13
CA ALA A 91 3.14 15.68 -8.38
C ALA A 91 1.89 16.05 -7.58
N THR A 92 0.91 15.14 -7.53
CA THR A 92 -0.32 15.35 -6.76
C THR A 92 -0.01 15.43 -5.26
N ALA A 93 0.85 14.54 -4.75
CA ALA A 93 1.22 14.54 -3.34
C ALA A 93 1.89 15.86 -2.95
N LYS A 94 2.82 16.33 -3.75
CA LYS A 94 3.52 17.60 -3.49
C LYS A 94 2.57 18.79 -3.51
N LYS A 95 1.60 18.77 -4.40
CA LYS A 95 0.57 19.81 -4.49
C LYS A 95 -0.16 19.99 -3.15
N TYR A 96 -0.36 18.90 -2.42
CA TYR A 96 -1.04 18.92 -1.12
C TYR A 96 -0.06 18.89 0.06
N GLY A 97 1.21 19.16 -0.19
CA GLY A 97 2.20 19.29 0.88
C GLY A 97 2.82 17.99 1.37
N PHE A 98 2.54 16.87 0.72
CA PHE A 98 3.14 15.58 1.08
C PHE A 98 4.42 15.37 0.27
N THR A 99 5.57 15.36 0.94
CA THR A 99 6.87 15.33 0.27
C THR A 99 7.74 14.12 0.61
N ASN A 100 7.34 13.28 1.57
CA ASN A 100 8.14 12.13 1.94
C ASN A 100 7.85 10.96 1.00
N ILE A 101 8.53 10.94 -0.13
CA ILE A 101 8.24 10.04 -1.25
C ILE A 101 9.53 9.38 -1.72
N ILE A 102 9.45 8.06 -1.97
CA ILE A 102 10.54 7.30 -2.58
C ILE A 102 9.96 6.57 -3.78
N LYS A 103 10.66 6.61 -4.91
CA LYS A 103 10.27 5.87 -6.11
C LYS A 103 11.12 4.61 -6.22
N ALA A 104 10.50 3.51 -6.66
CA ALA A 104 11.16 2.23 -6.85
C ALA A 104 10.82 1.65 -8.21
N GLU A 105 11.63 0.72 -8.68
CA GLU A 105 11.47 0.14 -10.01
C GLU A 105 10.90 -1.27 -10.00
N SER A 106 10.88 -1.94 -8.85
CA SER A 106 10.31 -3.28 -8.75
C SER A 106 9.59 -3.44 -7.43
N LEU A 107 8.69 -4.42 -7.39
CA LEU A 107 7.94 -4.70 -6.17
C LEU A 107 8.85 -5.21 -5.05
N LYS A 108 9.89 -5.97 -5.41
CA LYS A 108 10.85 -6.43 -4.41
C LYS A 108 11.57 -5.25 -3.78
N GLU A 109 12.03 -4.30 -4.60
CA GLU A 109 12.67 -3.09 -4.10
C GLU A 109 11.74 -2.30 -3.19
N VAL A 110 10.46 -2.19 -3.58
CA VAL A 110 9.44 -1.52 -2.75
C VAL A 110 9.36 -2.15 -1.37
N VAL A 111 9.29 -3.48 -1.30
CA VAL A 111 9.19 -4.18 -0.02
C VAL A 111 10.44 -3.95 0.84
N ASP A 112 11.61 -3.99 0.22
CA ASP A 112 12.87 -3.73 0.93
C ASP A 112 12.91 -2.30 1.49
N ILE A 113 12.49 -1.31 0.70
CA ILE A 113 12.41 0.09 1.15
C ILE A 113 11.46 0.21 2.34
N CYS A 114 10.30 -0.43 2.25
CA CYS A 114 9.32 -0.38 3.33
C CYS A 114 9.90 -0.97 4.62
N ALA A 115 10.57 -2.11 4.51
CA ALA A 115 11.17 -2.77 5.67
C ALA A 115 12.25 -1.89 6.32
N GLU A 116 13.02 -1.17 5.52
CA GLU A 116 14.08 -0.30 6.02
C GLU A 116 13.53 0.95 6.73
N ASN A 117 12.35 1.41 6.33
CA ASN A 117 11.78 2.67 6.82
C ASN A 117 10.68 2.50 7.86
N ALA A 118 10.08 1.33 7.98
CA ALA A 118 9.03 1.08 8.96
C ALA A 118 9.67 0.71 10.31
N LYS A 119 9.02 1.14 11.38
CA LYS A 119 9.48 0.93 12.75
C LYS A 119 8.41 0.24 13.56
N ASP A 120 8.78 -0.28 14.72
CA ASP A 120 7.82 -0.89 15.65
C ASP A 120 6.60 0.01 15.83
N GLY A 121 5.42 -0.56 15.63
CA GLY A 121 4.15 0.16 15.71
C GLY A 121 3.65 0.68 14.38
N ASP A 122 4.45 0.62 13.32
CA ASP A 122 4.03 1.08 11.99
C ASP A 122 3.26 -0.01 11.23
N ALA A 123 2.58 0.42 10.18
CA ALA A 123 2.00 -0.49 9.20
C ALA A 123 2.61 -0.23 7.82
N VAL A 124 2.64 -1.26 6.99
CA VAL A 124 2.97 -1.16 5.57
C VAL A 124 1.74 -1.61 4.81
N LEU A 125 1.26 -0.77 3.89
CA LEU A 125 0.02 -1.03 3.16
C LEU A 125 0.27 -0.98 1.67
N LEU A 126 0.11 -2.12 0.99
CA LEU A 126 0.04 -2.15 -0.47
C LEU A 126 -1.38 -1.77 -0.87
N SER A 127 -1.58 -0.51 -1.22
CA SER A 127 -2.86 -0.01 -1.70
C SER A 127 -2.59 0.86 -2.92
N PRO A 128 -2.44 0.23 -4.08
CA PRO A 128 -1.83 0.88 -5.24
C PRO A 128 -2.62 2.01 -5.86
N ALA A 129 -3.94 2.02 -5.69
CA ALA A 129 -4.84 2.98 -6.35
C ALA A 129 -4.82 2.87 -7.87
N CYS A 130 -4.13 1.88 -8.41
CA CYS A 130 -3.90 1.69 -9.85
C CYS A 130 -4.05 0.23 -10.22
N ALA A 131 -4.39 -0.01 -11.48
CA ALA A 131 -4.43 -1.36 -12.02
C ALA A 131 -3.02 -1.93 -12.09
N SER A 132 -2.92 -3.25 -12.14
CA SER A 132 -1.64 -3.97 -12.16
C SER A 132 -1.06 -4.15 -13.56
N TRP A 133 -1.79 -3.80 -14.59
CA TRP A 133 -1.41 -4.05 -15.98
C TRP A 133 -0.06 -3.41 -16.32
N GLY A 134 0.67 -4.06 -17.20
CA GLY A 134 1.99 -3.57 -17.62
C GLY A 134 3.13 -4.09 -16.76
N MET A 135 2.90 -4.38 -15.48
CA MET A 135 3.91 -4.92 -14.57
C MET A 135 3.56 -6.33 -14.11
N PHE A 136 2.26 -6.64 -14.04
CA PHE A 136 1.76 -7.91 -13.55
C PHE A 136 0.62 -8.38 -14.45
N ASP A 137 0.33 -9.68 -14.43
CA ASP A 137 -0.76 -10.25 -15.23
C ASP A 137 -2.13 -9.78 -14.72
N ASN A 138 -2.26 -9.65 -13.39
CA ASN A 138 -3.49 -9.22 -12.75
C ASN A 138 -3.19 -8.78 -11.32
N TYR A 139 -4.19 -8.25 -10.61
CA TYR A 139 -3.95 -7.79 -9.25
C TYR A 139 -3.65 -8.93 -8.29
N GLU A 140 -4.15 -10.13 -8.58
CA GLU A 140 -3.86 -11.31 -7.75
C GLU A 140 -2.38 -11.66 -7.81
N GLN A 141 -1.77 -11.62 -8.99
CA GLN A 141 -0.34 -11.86 -9.12
C GLN A 141 0.46 -10.82 -8.34
N ARG A 142 0.10 -9.55 -8.46
CA ARG A 142 0.76 -8.48 -7.70
C ARG A 142 0.67 -8.74 -6.20
N GLY A 143 -0.52 -9.11 -5.73
CA GLY A 143 -0.71 -9.40 -4.31
C GLY A 143 0.05 -10.61 -3.83
N ARG A 144 0.08 -11.68 -4.63
CA ARG A 144 0.83 -12.89 -4.27
C ARG A 144 2.33 -12.62 -4.20
N LEU A 145 2.86 -11.87 -5.15
CA LEU A 145 4.29 -11.51 -5.14
C LEU A 145 4.63 -10.63 -3.94
N PHE A 146 3.76 -9.68 -3.63
CA PHE A 146 3.95 -8.87 -2.43
C PHE A 146 4.03 -9.74 -1.18
N LYS A 147 3.12 -10.71 -1.05
CA LYS A 147 3.13 -11.62 0.10
C LYS A 147 4.40 -12.46 0.15
N GLU A 148 4.87 -12.94 -1.01
CA GLU A 148 6.11 -13.71 -1.08
C GLU A 148 7.30 -12.88 -0.61
N TYR A 149 7.42 -11.65 -1.10
CA TYR A 149 8.54 -10.79 -0.71
C TYR A 149 8.48 -10.41 0.77
N VAL A 150 7.30 -10.13 1.29
CA VAL A 150 7.13 -9.80 2.72
C VAL A 150 7.51 -11.01 3.57
N ASN A 151 7.08 -12.20 3.18
CA ASN A 151 7.37 -13.41 3.95
C ASN A 151 8.84 -13.84 3.85
N ALA A 152 9.57 -13.31 2.88
CA ALA A 152 11.00 -13.57 2.72
C ALA A 152 11.89 -12.59 3.50
N LEU A 153 11.31 -11.59 4.14
CA LEU A 153 12.07 -10.60 4.92
C LEU A 153 12.76 -11.22 6.15
#